data_d5218b8fd181642ca3027d31cc01e57c
#
_entry.id   d5218b8fd181642ca3027d31cc01e57c
#
_cell.length_a   1.000
_cell.length_b   1.000
_cell.length_c   1.000
_cell.angle_alpha   90.00
_cell.angle_beta   90.00
_cell.angle_gamma   90.00
#
_symmetry.space_group_name_H-M   'P 1'
#
loop_
_entity.id
_entity.type
_entity.pdbx_description
1 polymer ?
#
loop_
_entity_poly.entity_id
_entity_poly.type
_entity_poly.pdbx_seq_one_letter_code
_entity_poly.pdbx_strand_id
1 'polypeptide(L)'
;NNKAKSLLGMAQKLVSDYDSQVPSDFDSLITIPGVGRKTANVMLSVAFDTPAMAVDTHVFRVANRIGLTTNSKNALQSERELVKHIPHELLSVAHHWLILHGRYVCVARTPKCHECGLKEWCKYYHKNMGAKDND
;
A
#
# COMPACT_ATOMS: atom_id res chain seq x y z
N ASN A 1 -6.88 -4.58 25.63
CA ASN A 1 -6.96 -5.24 24.34
C ASN A 1 -7.58 -4.29 23.29
N ASN A 2 -6.72 -3.53 22.58
CA ASN A 2 -7.15 -2.48 21.65
C ASN A 2 -7.98 -3.01 20.47
N LYS A 3 -7.68 -4.22 19.98
CA LYS A 3 -8.44 -4.81 18.87
C LYS A 3 -9.90 -5.11 19.24
N ALA A 4 -10.13 -5.64 20.42
CA ALA A 4 -11.49 -5.92 20.91
C ALA A 4 -12.30 -4.63 21.07
N LYS A 5 -11.68 -3.57 21.61
CA LYS A 5 -12.31 -2.25 21.73
C LYS A 5 -12.65 -1.67 20.35
N SER A 6 -11.74 -1.78 19.38
CA SER A 6 -11.96 -1.32 18.02
C SER A 6 -13.10 -2.06 17.35
N LEU A 7 -13.18 -3.39 17.48
CA LEU A 7 -14.27 -4.20 16.91
C LEU A 7 -15.62 -3.83 17.50
N LEU A 8 -15.69 -3.68 18.85
CA LEU A 8 -16.94 -3.27 19.50
C LEU A 8 -17.36 -1.87 19.09
N GLY A 9 -16.43 -0.91 19.09
CA GLY A 9 -16.67 0.46 18.64
C GLY A 9 -17.09 0.52 17.18
N MET A 10 -16.50 -0.27 16.31
CA MET A 10 -16.88 -0.40 14.91
C MET A 10 -18.34 -0.87 14.76
N ALA A 11 -18.71 -1.95 15.45
CA ALA A 11 -20.07 -2.47 15.41
C ALA A 11 -21.09 -1.44 15.90
N GLN A 12 -20.81 -0.77 17.01
CA GLN A 12 -21.66 0.29 17.54
C GLN A 12 -21.82 1.46 16.56
N LYS A 13 -20.74 1.92 15.95
CA LYS A 13 -20.75 3.01 14.97
C LYS A 13 -21.56 2.66 13.71
N LEU A 14 -21.37 1.45 13.19
CA LEU A 14 -22.13 0.98 12.02
C LEU A 14 -23.64 0.92 12.31
N VAL A 15 -24.01 0.42 13.48
CA VAL A 15 -25.44 0.35 13.88
C VAL A 15 -26.02 1.75 14.08
N SER A 16 -25.33 2.65 14.79
CA SER A 16 -25.86 3.95 15.16
C SER A 16 -25.88 4.95 14.00
N ASP A 17 -24.83 4.98 13.17
CA ASP A 17 -24.63 6.07 12.21
C ASP A 17 -24.76 5.64 10.74
N TYR A 18 -24.69 4.34 10.45
CA TYR A 18 -24.64 3.81 9.08
C TYR A 18 -25.68 2.73 8.79
N ASP A 19 -26.73 2.65 9.59
CA ASP A 19 -27.83 1.71 9.41
C ASP A 19 -27.37 0.26 9.21
N SER A 20 -26.36 -0.14 10.00
CA SER A 20 -25.72 -1.47 9.93
C SER A 20 -25.08 -1.80 8.57
N GLN A 21 -24.82 -0.80 7.74
CA GLN A 21 -24.15 -0.94 6.44
C GLN A 21 -22.74 -0.37 6.50
N VAL A 22 -21.78 -0.99 5.81
CA VAL A 22 -20.43 -0.44 5.67
C VAL A 22 -20.46 0.68 4.63
N PRO A 23 -20.06 1.91 4.98
CA PRO A 23 -20.05 3.03 4.03
C PRO A 23 -19.02 2.78 2.92
N SER A 24 -19.29 3.32 1.73
CA SER A 24 -18.47 3.13 0.53
C SER A 24 -17.64 4.35 0.14
N ASP A 25 -17.50 5.33 1.01
CA ASP A 25 -16.67 6.52 0.80
C ASP A 25 -15.57 6.63 1.86
N PHE A 26 -14.45 7.23 1.49
CA PHE A 26 -13.26 7.36 2.33
C PHE A 26 -13.54 8.11 3.63
N ASP A 27 -14.20 9.27 3.54
CA ASP A 27 -14.42 10.14 4.70
C ASP A 27 -15.31 9.48 5.77
N SER A 28 -16.32 8.72 5.35
CA SER A 28 -17.14 7.93 6.26
C SER A 28 -16.38 6.76 6.86
N LEU A 29 -15.61 6.04 6.06
CA LEU A 29 -14.81 4.88 6.53
C LEU A 29 -13.84 5.25 7.64
N ILE A 30 -13.13 6.37 7.52
CA ILE A 30 -12.16 6.81 8.54
C ILE A 30 -12.79 7.28 9.86
N THR A 31 -14.09 7.50 9.90
CA THR A 31 -14.83 7.79 11.16
C THR A 31 -15.03 6.55 12.02
N ILE A 32 -14.89 5.36 11.44
CA ILE A 32 -15.19 4.09 12.12
C ILE A 32 -13.99 3.73 13.02
N PRO A 33 -14.23 3.40 14.30
CA PRO A 33 -13.18 2.97 15.22
C PRO A 33 -12.33 1.83 14.66
N GLY A 34 -11.01 1.96 14.71
CA GLY A 34 -10.07 0.99 14.18
C GLY A 34 -9.80 1.08 12.67
N VAL A 35 -10.49 1.95 11.95
CA VAL A 35 -10.28 2.18 10.52
C VAL A 35 -9.41 3.41 10.31
N GLY A 36 -8.17 3.20 9.93
CA GLY A 36 -7.27 4.25 9.48
C GLY A 36 -7.26 4.37 7.95
N ARG A 37 -6.41 5.28 7.44
CA ARG A 37 -6.29 5.55 6.01
C ARG A 37 -6.01 4.31 5.17
N LYS A 38 -5.07 3.46 5.61
CA LYS A 38 -4.74 2.21 4.93
C LYS A 38 -5.95 1.28 4.83
N THR A 39 -6.64 1.04 5.94
CA THR A 39 -7.81 0.16 5.99
C THR A 39 -8.96 0.70 5.11
N ALA A 40 -9.21 2.00 5.15
CA ALA A 40 -10.19 2.65 4.29
C ALA A 40 -9.85 2.44 2.79
N ASN A 41 -8.61 2.63 2.39
CA ASN A 41 -8.18 2.40 1.00
C ASN A 41 -8.27 0.93 0.58
N VAL A 42 -7.97 -0.01 1.48
CA VAL A 42 -8.18 -1.45 1.22
C VAL A 42 -9.65 -1.76 1.00
N MET A 43 -10.54 -1.23 1.86
CA MET A 43 -11.98 -1.43 1.71
C MET A 43 -12.51 -0.87 0.40
N LEU A 44 -12.12 0.34 0.03
CA LEU A 44 -12.51 0.96 -1.24
C LEU A 44 -12.06 0.11 -2.44
N SER A 45 -10.83 -0.33 -2.43
CA SER A 45 -10.23 -1.10 -3.51
C SER A 45 -10.82 -2.51 -3.65
N VAL A 46 -10.96 -3.23 -2.53
CA VAL A 46 -11.30 -4.66 -2.52
C VAL A 46 -12.81 -4.90 -2.44
N ALA A 47 -13.52 -4.15 -1.61
CA ALA A 47 -14.95 -4.37 -1.37
C ALA A 47 -15.86 -3.52 -2.26
N PHE A 48 -15.41 -2.35 -2.67
CA PHE A 48 -16.23 -1.39 -3.41
C PHE A 48 -15.72 -1.10 -4.83
N ASP A 49 -14.70 -1.81 -5.27
CA ASP A 49 -14.10 -1.65 -6.61
C ASP A 49 -13.80 -0.19 -6.97
N THR A 50 -13.45 0.60 -5.96
CA THR A 50 -13.08 2.00 -6.11
C THR A 50 -11.56 2.12 -6.18
N PRO A 51 -11.00 2.72 -7.23
CA PRO A 51 -9.55 2.87 -7.36
C PRO A 51 -8.93 3.59 -6.16
N ALA A 52 -8.07 2.89 -5.44
CA ALA A 52 -7.37 3.40 -4.25
C ALA A 52 -6.04 2.67 -4.06
N MET A 53 -5.08 3.37 -3.47
CA MET A 53 -3.76 2.82 -3.14
C MET A 53 -3.59 2.75 -1.63
N ALA A 54 -3.67 1.56 -1.07
CA ALA A 54 -3.33 1.32 0.33
C ALA A 54 -1.81 1.12 0.45
N VAL A 55 -1.15 1.93 1.26
CA VAL A 55 0.30 1.85 1.46
C VAL A 55 0.60 1.16 2.78
N ASP A 56 1.02 -0.10 2.70
CA ASP A 56 1.58 -0.85 3.82
C ASP A 56 3.11 -0.79 3.81
N THR A 57 3.76 -1.52 4.70
CA THR A 57 5.23 -1.58 4.79
C THR A 57 5.88 -2.17 3.53
N HIS A 58 5.20 -3.09 2.82
CA HIS A 58 5.70 -3.66 1.57
C HIS A 58 5.64 -2.64 0.44
N VAL A 59 4.48 -2.03 0.23
CA VAL A 59 4.27 -1.01 -0.80
C VAL A 59 5.23 0.16 -0.60
N PHE A 60 5.35 0.66 0.63
CA PHE A 60 6.25 1.76 0.98
C PHE A 60 7.71 1.45 0.62
N ARG A 61 8.20 0.27 1.03
CA ARG A 61 9.57 -0.16 0.77
C ARG A 61 9.84 -0.37 -0.72
N VAL A 62 8.97 -1.11 -1.39
CA VAL A 62 9.13 -1.47 -2.80
C VAL A 62 9.08 -0.24 -3.69
N ALA A 63 8.10 0.63 -3.50
CA ALA A 63 7.94 1.85 -4.28
C ALA A 63 9.18 2.77 -4.18
N ASN A 64 9.72 2.95 -2.97
CA ASN A 64 10.94 3.72 -2.78
C ASN A 64 12.18 3.05 -3.41
N ARG A 65 12.31 1.72 -3.30
CA ARG A 65 13.45 1.00 -3.87
C ARG A 65 13.45 1.00 -5.39
N ILE A 66 12.32 0.71 -6.02
CA ILE A 66 12.20 0.73 -7.48
C ILE A 66 12.38 2.16 -8.01
N GLY A 67 11.87 3.15 -7.29
CA GLY A 67 11.90 4.55 -7.66
C GLY A 67 10.55 5.05 -8.22
N LEU A 68 9.46 4.35 -7.93
CA LEU A 68 8.10 4.82 -8.18
C LEU A 68 7.74 6.01 -7.29
N THR A 69 8.36 6.08 -6.11
CA THR A 69 8.33 7.24 -5.22
C THR A 69 9.74 7.80 -5.04
N THR A 70 9.85 9.10 -4.81
CA THR A 70 11.15 9.79 -4.67
C THR A 70 11.49 9.96 -3.20
N ASN A 71 12.04 8.91 -2.59
CA ASN A 71 12.46 8.89 -1.18
C ASN A 71 11.35 9.38 -0.23
N SER A 72 10.12 8.92 -0.45
CA SER A 72 9.00 9.28 0.41
C SER A 72 9.28 8.88 1.87
N LYS A 73 8.94 9.76 2.80
CA LYS A 73 9.29 9.61 4.21
C LYS A 73 8.20 8.92 5.03
N ASN A 74 7.00 8.85 4.51
CA ASN A 74 5.86 8.24 5.17
C ASN A 74 4.85 7.68 4.17
N ALA A 75 3.92 6.88 4.67
CA ALA A 75 2.91 6.22 3.85
C ALA A 75 2.01 7.19 3.09
N LEU A 76 1.65 8.33 3.67
CA LEU A 76 0.81 9.33 3.01
C LEU A 76 1.51 9.97 1.80
N GLN A 77 2.79 10.27 1.93
CA GLN A 77 3.57 10.80 0.82
C GLN A 77 3.69 9.77 -0.30
N SER A 78 3.98 8.50 0.05
CA SER A 78 4.00 7.39 -0.93
C SER A 78 2.66 7.23 -1.64
N GLU A 79 1.56 7.25 -0.93
CA GLU A 79 0.22 7.15 -1.50
C GLU A 79 -0.02 8.26 -2.54
N ARG A 80 0.27 9.50 -2.18
CA ARG A 80 0.08 10.66 -3.08
C ARG A 80 0.92 10.56 -4.35
N GLU A 81 2.18 10.15 -4.23
CA GLU A 81 3.06 9.96 -5.39
C GLU A 81 2.60 8.79 -6.27
N LEU A 82 2.23 7.65 -5.68
CA LEU A 82 1.76 6.48 -6.42
C LEU A 82 0.45 6.76 -7.16
N VAL A 83 -0.51 7.40 -6.51
CA VAL A 83 -1.79 7.79 -7.14
C VAL A 83 -1.57 8.75 -8.31
N LYS A 84 -0.56 9.62 -8.24
CA LYS A 84 -0.21 10.55 -9.31
C LYS A 84 0.45 9.85 -10.51
N HIS A 85 1.24 8.81 -10.29
CA HIS A 85 2.05 8.18 -11.33
C HIS A 85 1.43 6.91 -11.93
N ILE A 86 0.59 6.20 -11.17
CA ILE A 86 -0.07 4.98 -11.65
C ILE A 86 -1.41 5.35 -12.29
N PRO A 87 -1.72 4.82 -13.48
CA PRO A 87 -3.04 4.99 -14.08
C PRO A 87 -4.15 4.62 -13.11
N HIS A 88 -5.20 5.42 -13.06
CA HIS A 88 -6.28 5.31 -12.08
C HIS A 88 -6.92 3.92 -12.05
N GLU A 89 -7.17 3.35 -13.22
CA GLU A 89 -7.75 2.00 -13.41
C GLU A 89 -6.84 0.87 -12.93
N LEU A 90 -5.54 1.12 -12.76
CA LEU A 90 -4.56 0.13 -12.31
C LEU A 90 -4.22 0.22 -10.81
N LEU A 91 -4.73 1.21 -10.10
CA LEU A 91 -4.35 1.45 -8.69
C LEU A 91 -4.62 0.22 -7.81
N SER A 92 -5.80 -0.38 -7.92
CA SER A 92 -6.17 -1.53 -7.09
C SER A 92 -5.32 -2.76 -7.37
N VAL A 93 -5.05 -3.06 -8.64
CA VAL A 93 -4.20 -4.20 -9.00
C VAL A 93 -2.72 -3.93 -8.72
N ALA A 94 -2.25 -2.71 -8.92
CA ALA A 94 -0.87 -2.31 -8.62
C ALA A 94 -0.55 -2.43 -7.12
N HIS A 95 -1.50 -2.15 -6.25
CA HIS A 95 -1.38 -2.40 -4.83
C HIS A 95 -1.01 -3.86 -4.53
N HIS A 96 -1.71 -4.82 -5.14
CA HIS A 96 -1.41 -6.25 -4.98
C HIS A 96 -0.05 -6.62 -5.58
N TRP A 97 0.31 -6.11 -6.75
CA TRP A 97 1.62 -6.36 -7.36
C TRP A 97 2.76 -5.91 -6.45
N LEU A 98 2.67 -4.72 -5.88
CA LEU A 98 3.68 -4.19 -4.98
C LEU A 98 3.80 -4.99 -3.68
N ILE A 99 2.68 -5.42 -3.09
CA ILE A 99 2.67 -6.27 -1.90
C ILE A 99 3.34 -7.61 -2.20
N LEU A 100 2.91 -8.30 -3.26
CA LEU A 100 3.43 -9.62 -3.62
C LEU A 100 4.92 -9.56 -3.95
N HIS A 101 5.33 -8.56 -4.72
CA HIS A 101 6.75 -8.33 -5.02
C HIS A 101 7.57 -8.07 -3.76
N GLY A 102 7.06 -7.26 -2.86
CA GLY A 102 7.71 -6.97 -1.58
C GLY A 102 7.77 -8.16 -0.62
N ARG A 103 6.82 -9.08 -0.72
CA ARG A 103 6.76 -10.28 0.12
C ARG A 103 7.69 -11.37 -0.36
N TYR A 104 7.81 -11.59 -1.66
CA TYR A 104 8.47 -12.76 -2.22
C TYR A 104 9.81 -12.48 -2.93
N VAL A 105 10.02 -11.29 -3.45
CA VAL A 105 11.21 -10.91 -4.21
C VAL A 105 11.99 -9.77 -3.52
N CYS A 106 11.38 -8.58 -3.42
CA CYS A 106 12.01 -7.40 -2.81
C CYS A 106 11.83 -7.39 -1.29
N VAL A 107 12.27 -8.47 -0.63
CA VAL A 107 12.14 -8.65 0.82
C VAL A 107 12.97 -7.62 1.60
N ALA A 108 12.64 -7.41 2.90
CA ALA A 108 13.20 -6.30 3.67
C ALA A 108 14.71 -6.36 3.85
N ARG A 109 15.24 -7.49 4.31
CA ARG A 109 16.65 -7.63 4.68
C ARG A 109 17.55 -8.01 3.51
N THR A 110 17.19 -9.03 2.75
CA THR A 110 18.00 -9.60 1.67
C THR A 110 17.16 -9.70 0.39
N PRO A 111 16.96 -8.59 -0.34
CA PRO A 111 16.15 -8.63 -1.56
C PRO A 111 16.84 -9.50 -2.62
N LYS A 112 16.03 -10.29 -3.34
CA LYS A 112 16.50 -11.19 -4.39
C LYS A 112 16.72 -10.45 -5.71
N CYS A 113 17.61 -9.46 -5.70
CA CYS A 113 17.79 -8.55 -6.82
C CYS A 113 18.24 -9.23 -8.10
N HIS A 114 19.08 -10.27 -8.01
CA HIS A 114 19.59 -10.99 -9.19
C HIS A 114 18.49 -11.76 -9.94
N GLU A 115 17.48 -12.22 -9.22
CA GLU A 115 16.31 -12.94 -9.78
C GLU A 115 15.15 -11.98 -10.14
N CYS A 116 15.29 -10.69 -9.83
CA CYS A 116 14.22 -9.71 -9.99
C CYS A 116 14.07 -9.28 -11.45
N GLY A 117 12.88 -9.46 -12.02
CA GLY A 117 12.57 -9.01 -13.38
C GLY A 117 12.55 -7.49 -13.56
N LEU A 118 12.58 -6.72 -12.46
CA LEU A 118 12.57 -5.25 -12.49
C LEU A 118 13.96 -4.62 -12.32
N LYS A 119 15.03 -5.42 -12.26
CA LYS A 119 16.38 -4.93 -11.95
C LYS A 119 16.87 -3.83 -12.90
N GLU A 120 16.53 -3.91 -14.19
CA GLU A 120 16.94 -2.94 -15.19
C GLU A 120 16.39 -1.53 -14.95
N TRP A 121 15.23 -1.42 -14.33
CA TRP A 121 14.58 -0.13 -14.03
C TRP A 121 14.70 0.28 -12.55
N CYS A 122 15.26 -0.59 -11.70
CA CYS A 122 15.26 -0.43 -10.26
C CYS A 122 16.40 0.48 -9.79
N LYS A 123 16.07 1.64 -9.23
CA LYS A 123 17.06 2.60 -8.67
C LYS A 123 17.91 1.97 -7.56
N TYR A 124 17.30 1.15 -6.71
CA TYR A 124 18.02 0.47 -5.63
C TYR A 124 19.07 -0.51 -6.18
N TYR A 125 18.70 -1.28 -7.22
CA TYR A 125 19.65 -2.22 -7.85
C TYR A 125 20.85 -1.49 -8.43
N HIS A 126 20.63 -0.48 -9.24
CA HIS A 126 21.72 0.31 -9.85
C HIS A 126 22.63 0.97 -8.81
N LYS A 127 22.05 1.49 -7.72
CA LYS A 127 22.82 2.15 -6.66
C LYS A 127 23.66 1.17 -5.83
N ASN A 128 23.17 -0.04 -5.55
CA ASN A 128 23.76 -0.94 -4.57
C ASN A 128 24.41 -2.20 -5.16
N MET A 129 24.01 -2.63 -6.36
CA MET A 129 24.42 -3.89 -6.97
C MET A 129 25.03 -3.70 -8.37
N GLY A 130 24.59 -2.71 -9.13
CA GLY A 130 25.02 -2.50 -10.51
C GLY A 130 26.49 -2.11 -10.67
N ALA A 131 27.17 -1.72 -9.61
CA ALA A 131 28.61 -1.46 -9.62
C ALA A 131 29.47 -2.71 -9.41
N LYS A 132 28.87 -3.87 -9.10
CA LYS A 132 29.59 -5.13 -8.82
C LYS A 132 29.61 -6.10 -9.99
N ASP A 133 28.84 -5.84 -11.04
CA ASP A 133 28.76 -6.72 -12.22
C ASP A 133 29.75 -6.34 -13.34
N ASN A 134 30.66 -5.39 -13.08
CA ASN A 134 31.69 -4.93 -14.04
C ASN A 134 33.15 -5.33 -13.66
N ASP A 135 33.32 -6.30 -12.74
CA ASP A 135 34.66 -6.87 -12.44
C ASP A 135 34.75 -8.33 -12.87
#